data_1425c30e37be5f30c9e8639d8e6cda8b
#
_entry.id   1425c30e37be5f30c9e8639d8e6cda8b
#
_cell.length_a   1.000
_cell.length_b   1.000
_cell.length_c   1.000
_cell.angle_alpha   90.00
_cell.angle_beta   90.00
_cell.angle_gamma   90.00
#
_symmetry.space_group_name_H-M   'P 1'
#
loop_
_entity.id
_entity.type
_entity.pdbx_description
1 polymer ?
#
loop_
_entity_poly.entity_id
_entity_poly.type
_entity_poly.pdbx_seq_one_letter_code
_entity_poly.pdbx_strand_id
1 'polypeptide(L)'
;MAKNIIIGQSGGPTAVINSSLAGVYKAARSLGADKVYGMKYGIEGLLKEELLELNVLLDDRMSIELLKRTPSSYLGSCRFKLPDPDTDATPFVKLFTLFDKYDICAVFYIGGNDSMDTIAKLSRYGQQVGSNVRCIGVPKTIDNDLC
;
A
#
# COMPACT_ATOMS: atom_id res chain seq x y z
N MET A 1 -5.24 12.39 16.27
CA MET A 1 -3.99 11.84 15.73
C MET A 1 -4.31 10.69 14.79
N ALA A 2 -3.75 10.71 13.59
CA ALA A 2 -4.02 9.66 12.61
C ALA A 2 -3.37 8.35 13.02
N LYS A 3 -4.11 7.26 12.99
CA LYS A 3 -3.62 5.94 13.39
C LYS A 3 -3.97 4.84 12.41
N ASN A 4 -4.52 5.19 11.27
CA ASN A 4 -4.88 4.21 10.27
C ASN A 4 -3.76 4.04 9.27
N ILE A 5 -3.67 2.85 8.69
CA ILE A 5 -2.64 2.49 7.73
C ILE A 5 -3.30 2.01 6.47
N ILE A 6 -2.71 2.31 5.33
CA ILE A 6 -3.19 1.81 4.05
C ILE A 6 -2.08 1.03 3.36
N ILE A 7 -2.44 -0.11 2.77
CA ILE A 7 -1.50 -1.00 2.12
C ILE A 7 -1.94 -1.21 0.68
N GLY A 8 -1.01 -1.07 -0.25
CA GLY A 8 -1.26 -1.35 -1.66
C GLY A 8 -0.29 -2.38 -2.19
N GLN A 9 -0.69 -3.03 -3.26
CA GLN A 9 0.13 -3.98 -4.00
C GLN A 9 0.17 -3.55 -5.46
N SER A 10 1.30 -3.79 -6.11
CA SER A 10 1.43 -3.50 -7.53
C SER A 10 2.48 -4.43 -8.14
N GLY A 11 2.45 -4.53 -9.47
CA GLY A 11 3.36 -5.42 -10.19
C GLY A 11 2.74 -6.77 -10.45
N GLY A 12 3.53 -7.71 -10.91
CA GLY A 12 3.04 -9.04 -11.27
C GLY A 12 2.51 -9.80 -10.05
N PRO A 13 1.41 -10.53 -10.19
CA PRO A 13 0.87 -11.30 -9.08
C PRO A 13 1.74 -12.50 -8.77
N THR A 14 2.15 -12.64 -7.51
CA THR A 14 2.88 -13.80 -7.03
C THR A 14 2.45 -14.10 -5.59
N ALA A 15 2.70 -15.31 -5.14
CA ALA A 15 2.37 -15.66 -3.76
C ALA A 15 3.18 -14.83 -2.76
N VAL A 16 4.37 -14.41 -3.15
CA VAL A 16 5.23 -13.58 -2.29
C VAL A 16 4.55 -12.27 -1.93
N ILE A 17 3.83 -11.67 -2.90
CA ILE A 17 3.20 -10.37 -2.65
C ILE A 17 2.09 -10.48 -1.58
N ASN A 18 1.36 -11.61 -1.57
CA ASN A 18 0.35 -11.82 -0.54
C ASN A 18 0.98 -12.12 0.81
N SER A 19 2.12 -12.81 0.85
CA SER A 19 2.84 -13.04 2.10
C SER A 19 3.34 -11.73 2.69
N SER A 20 3.83 -10.83 1.83
CA SER A 20 4.25 -9.49 2.26
C SER A 20 3.07 -8.70 2.78
N LEU A 21 1.92 -8.79 2.13
CA LEU A 21 0.70 -8.14 2.59
C LEU A 21 0.32 -8.65 3.98
N ALA A 22 0.33 -9.96 4.19
CA ALA A 22 0.01 -10.54 5.48
C ALA A 22 0.98 -10.06 6.56
N GLY A 23 2.27 -10.00 6.25
CA GLY A 23 3.30 -9.53 7.18
C GLY A 23 3.10 -8.08 7.58
N VAL A 24 2.85 -7.22 6.61
CA VAL A 24 2.62 -5.79 6.87
C VAL A 24 1.35 -5.63 7.71
N TYR A 25 0.29 -6.36 7.37
CA TYR A 25 -0.96 -6.30 8.12
C TYR A 25 -0.75 -6.69 9.59
N LYS A 26 -0.07 -7.81 9.83
CA LYS A 26 0.18 -8.27 11.20
C LYS A 26 1.03 -7.27 11.98
N ALA A 27 2.06 -6.72 11.35
CA ALA A 27 2.91 -5.72 11.99
C ALA A 27 2.12 -4.47 12.32
N ALA A 28 1.28 -4.01 11.41
CA ALA A 28 0.45 -2.83 11.64
C ALA A 28 -0.49 -3.02 12.83
N ARG A 29 -1.14 -4.17 12.91
CA ARG A 29 -2.04 -4.46 14.01
C ARG A 29 -1.27 -4.56 15.34
N SER A 30 -0.09 -5.16 15.32
CA SER A 30 0.75 -5.26 16.52
C SER A 30 1.20 -3.91 17.02
N LEU A 31 1.40 -2.94 16.12
CA LEU A 31 1.82 -1.60 16.50
C LEU A 31 0.65 -0.71 16.91
N GLY A 32 -0.57 -1.24 16.91
CA GLY A 32 -1.72 -0.51 17.41
C GLY A 32 -2.49 0.30 16.38
N ALA A 33 -2.35 -0.01 15.09
CA ALA A 33 -3.15 0.65 14.06
C ALA A 33 -4.63 0.38 14.32
N ASP A 34 -5.45 1.42 14.27
CA ASP A 34 -6.89 1.31 14.49
C ASP A 34 -7.55 0.60 13.33
N LYS A 35 -7.31 1.07 12.12
CA LYS A 35 -7.83 0.45 10.91
C LYS A 35 -6.72 0.27 9.91
N VAL A 36 -6.77 -0.84 9.19
CA VAL A 36 -5.84 -1.13 8.11
C VAL A 36 -6.65 -1.30 6.85
N TYR A 37 -6.43 -0.39 5.91
CA TYR A 37 -7.12 -0.42 4.62
C TYR A 37 -6.24 -1.06 3.57
N GLY A 38 -6.85 -1.69 2.58
CA GLY A 38 -6.16 -2.16 1.39
C GLY A 38 -6.61 -1.39 0.18
N MET A 39 -5.66 -0.97 -0.66
CA MET A 39 -5.98 -0.36 -1.94
C MET A 39 -6.40 -1.45 -2.90
N LYS A 40 -7.62 -1.38 -3.42
CA LYS A 40 -8.02 -2.31 -4.45
C LYS A 40 -7.48 -1.80 -5.78
N TYR A 41 -6.68 -2.62 -6.47
CA TYR A 41 -6.02 -2.25 -7.72
C TYR A 41 -5.05 -1.08 -7.58
N GLY A 42 -4.29 -1.06 -6.47
CA GLY A 42 -3.18 -0.13 -6.30
C GLY A 42 -3.59 1.33 -6.26
N ILE A 43 -2.69 2.18 -6.72
CA ILE A 43 -2.91 3.64 -6.71
C ILE A 43 -4.09 4.02 -7.61
N GLU A 44 -4.27 3.33 -8.74
CA GLU A 44 -5.38 3.61 -9.63
C GLU A 44 -6.72 3.41 -8.92
N GLY A 45 -6.86 2.31 -8.18
CA GLY A 45 -8.06 2.06 -7.40
C GLY A 45 -8.23 3.05 -6.26
N LEU A 46 -7.13 3.43 -5.60
CA LEU A 46 -7.19 4.41 -4.52
C LEU A 46 -7.70 5.76 -5.04
N LEU A 47 -7.29 6.17 -6.23
CA LEU A 47 -7.79 7.40 -6.84
C LEU A 47 -9.30 7.37 -7.05
N LYS A 48 -9.87 6.17 -7.13
CA LYS A 48 -11.32 5.98 -7.24
C LYS A 48 -11.97 5.64 -5.90
N GLU A 49 -11.21 5.75 -4.82
CA GLU A 49 -11.63 5.39 -3.46
C GLU A 49 -12.08 3.93 -3.34
N GLU A 50 -11.47 3.04 -4.10
CA GLU A 50 -11.75 1.61 -3.98
C GLU A 50 -10.86 1.01 -2.91
N LEU A 51 -11.38 0.90 -1.71
CA LEU A 51 -10.65 0.43 -0.53
C LEU A 51 -11.35 -0.75 0.13
N LEU A 52 -10.55 -1.60 0.76
CA LEU A 52 -11.06 -2.68 1.61
C LEU A 52 -10.58 -2.42 3.04
N GLU A 53 -11.44 -2.70 4.01
CA GLU A 53 -11.02 -2.62 5.40
C GLU A 53 -10.46 -3.98 5.80
N LEU A 54 -9.15 -4.11 5.79
CA LEU A 54 -8.49 -5.41 5.96
C LEU A 54 -8.66 -5.99 7.35
N ASN A 55 -8.78 -5.15 8.37
CA ASN A 55 -8.98 -5.67 9.72
C ASN A 55 -10.33 -6.35 9.90
N VAL A 56 -11.30 -6.11 9.02
CA VAL A 56 -12.54 -6.86 9.00
C VAL A 56 -12.34 -8.21 8.32
N LEU A 57 -11.51 -8.22 7.26
CA LEU A 57 -11.33 -9.42 6.43
C LEU A 57 -10.24 -10.35 6.93
N LEU A 58 -9.21 -9.82 7.58
CA LEU A 58 -8.00 -10.59 7.91
C LEU A 58 -7.70 -10.69 9.40
N ASP A 59 -8.64 -10.32 10.27
CA ASP A 59 -8.37 -10.34 11.70
C ASP A 59 -8.32 -11.77 12.26
N ASP A 60 -8.75 -12.72 11.48
CA ASP A 60 -8.77 -14.11 11.82
C ASP A 60 -7.47 -14.78 11.33
N ARG A 61 -6.84 -15.56 12.20
CA ARG A 61 -5.58 -16.23 11.87
C ARG A 61 -5.69 -17.13 10.64
N MET A 62 -6.82 -17.80 10.49
CA MET A 62 -7.03 -18.70 9.35
C MET A 62 -7.08 -17.91 8.05
N SER A 63 -7.74 -16.76 8.05
CA SER A 63 -7.81 -15.90 6.87
C SER A 63 -6.42 -15.42 6.45
N ILE A 64 -5.56 -15.09 7.42
CA ILE A 64 -4.18 -14.68 7.14
C ILE A 64 -3.40 -15.83 6.53
N GLU A 65 -3.54 -17.05 7.07
CA GLU A 65 -2.83 -18.20 6.53
C GLU A 65 -3.29 -18.55 5.12
N LEU A 66 -4.58 -18.40 4.84
CA LEU A 66 -5.10 -18.60 3.49
C LEU A 66 -4.56 -17.56 2.52
N LEU A 67 -4.44 -16.32 2.97
CA LEU A 67 -3.89 -15.24 2.17
C LEU A 67 -2.46 -15.56 1.72
N LYS A 68 -1.64 -16.06 2.64
CA LYS A 68 -0.25 -16.40 2.32
C LYS A 68 -0.14 -17.47 1.26
N ARG A 69 -1.15 -18.33 1.14
CA ARG A 69 -1.15 -19.43 0.19
C ARG A 69 -1.84 -19.12 -1.12
N THR A 70 -2.45 -17.96 -1.22
CA THR A 70 -3.14 -17.56 -2.44
C THR A 70 -2.12 -17.20 -3.51
N PRO A 71 -2.19 -17.81 -4.69
CA PRO A 71 -1.16 -17.62 -5.71
C PRO A 71 -1.24 -16.33 -6.50
N SER A 72 -2.32 -15.57 -6.37
CA SER A 72 -2.48 -14.31 -7.10
C SER A 72 -2.58 -13.16 -6.12
N SER A 73 -2.42 -11.95 -6.63
CA SER A 73 -2.47 -10.75 -5.81
C SER A 73 -3.87 -10.58 -5.21
N TYR A 74 -3.96 -10.58 -3.88
CA TYR A 74 -5.23 -10.49 -3.17
C TYR A 74 -5.93 -9.15 -3.42
N LEU A 75 -5.16 -8.06 -3.41
CA LEU A 75 -5.72 -6.73 -3.62
C LEU A 75 -5.80 -6.34 -5.10
N GLY A 76 -5.40 -7.24 -6.00
CA GLY A 76 -5.29 -6.89 -7.40
C GLY A 76 -4.04 -6.07 -7.66
N SER A 77 -3.82 -5.70 -8.88
CA SER A 77 -2.65 -4.91 -9.24
C SER A 77 -3.02 -3.88 -10.29
N CYS A 78 -2.14 -2.92 -10.51
CA CYS A 78 -2.33 -1.94 -11.57
C CYS A 78 -1.00 -1.62 -12.20
N ARG A 79 -1.05 -1.03 -13.38
CA ARG A 79 0.15 -0.58 -14.08
C ARG A 79 0.17 0.94 -14.22
N PHE A 80 -0.64 1.61 -13.44
CA PHE A 80 -0.71 3.06 -13.46
C PHE A 80 0.58 3.66 -12.92
N LYS A 81 1.15 4.60 -13.65
CA LYS A 81 2.34 5.32 -13.20
C LYS A 81 1.97 6.73 -12.83
N LEU A 82 2.40 7.14 -11.66
CA LEU A 82 2.24 8.53 -11.25
C LEU A 82 3.21 9.40 -12.03
N PRO A 83 2.76 10.58 -12.47
CA PRO A 83 3.67 11.54 -13.07
C PRO A 83 4.65 12.07 -12.03
N ASP A 84 5.65 12.84 -12.48
CA ASP A 84 6.53 13.51 -11.55
C ASP A 84 5.73 14.61 -10.84
N PRO A 85 5.81 14.71 -9.50
CA PRO A 85 5.02 15.73 -8.79
C PRO A 85 5.36 17.16 -9.18
N ASP A 86 6.56 17.41 -9.67
CA ASP A 86 6.93 18.74 -10.14
C ASP A 86 6.30 19.08 -11.49
N THR A 87 5.93 18.05 -12.26
CA THR A 87 5.28 18.23 -13.56
C THR A 87 3.76 18.29 -13.43
N ASP A 88 3.19 17.40 -12.64
CA ASP A 88 1.74 17.34 -12.46
C ASP A 88 1.44 16.83 -11.05
N ALA A 89 1.04 17.71 -10.18
CA ALA A 89 0.74 17.39 -8.79
C ALA A 89 -0.70 16.95 -8.58
N THR A 90 -1.55 16.99 -9.61
CA THR A 90 -2.99 16.72 -9.46
C THR A 90 -3.29 15.38 -8.79
N PRO A 91 -2.72 14.24 -9.22
CA PRO A 91 -3.02 12.98 -8.54
C PRO A 91 -2.49 12.94 -7.11
N PHE A 92 -1.38 13.63 -6.84
CA PHE A 92 -0.83 13.68 -5.49
C PHE A 92 -1.72 14.46 -4.54
N VAL A 93 -2.26 15.58 -5.00
CA VAL A 93 -3.21 16.36 -4.20
C VAL A 93 -4.40 15.50 -3.84
N LYS A 94 -4.94 14.76 -4.80
CA LYS A 94 -6.09 13.90 -4.55
C LYS A 94 -5.75 12.78 -3.56
N LEU A 95 -4.60 12.14 -3.73
CA LEU A 95 -4.18 11.04 -2.84
C LEU A 95 -4.00 11.53 -1.41
N PHE A 96 -3.34 12.66 -1.22
CA PHE A 96 -3.11 13.17 0.13
C PHE A 96 -4.39 13.70 0.76
N THR A 97 -5.34 14.19 -0.04
CA THR A 97 -6.67 14.53 0.46
C THR A 97 -7.38 13.28 0.98
N LEU A 98 -7.26 12.16 0.27
CA LEU A 98 -7.83 10.89 0.71
C LEU A 98 -7.14 10.38 1.98
N PHE A 99 -5.83 10.56 2.10
CA PHE A 99 -5.12 10.18 3.32
C PHE A 99 -5.66 10.94 4.53
N ASP A 100 -5.92 12.23 4.37
CA ASP A 100 -6.53 13.02 5.44
C ASP A 100 -7.95 12.54 5.74
N LYS A 101 -8.72 12.24 4.70
CA LYS A 101 -10.11 11.81 4.86
C LYS A 101 -10.21 10.51 5.67
N TYR A 102 -9.26 9.60 5.48
CA TYR A 102 -9.26 8.31 6.17
C TYR A 102 -8.30 8.25 7.35
N ASP A 103 -7.77 9.37 7.78
CA ASP A 103 -6.84 9.49 8.92
C ASP A 103 -5.64 8.55 8.76
N ILE A 104 -5.05 8.54 7.58
CA ILE A 104 -3.92 7.67 7.28
C ILE A 104 -2.63 8.27 7.82
N CYS A 105 -1.88 7.50 8.59
CA CYS A 105 -0.57 7.93 9.08
C CYS A 105 0.59 7.27 8.35
N ALA A 106 0.33 6.17 7.66
CA ALA A 106 1.37 5.46 6.91
C ALA A 106 0.79 4.76 5.71
N VAL A 107 1.54 4.76 4.62
CA VAL A 107 1.20 4.09 3.36
C VAL A 107 2.30 3.07 3.10
N PHE A 108 1.91 1.81 2.95
CA PHE A 108 2.83 0.74 2.57
C PHE A 108 2.48 0.29 1.15
N TYR A 109 3.47 0.23 0.29
CA TYR A 109 3.24 -0.19 -1.08
C TYR A 109 4.18 -1.33 -1.42
N ILE A 110 3.60 -2.47 -1.78
CA ILE A 110 4.32 -3.72 -2.02
C ILE A 110 4.42 -3.93 -3.52
N GLY A 111 5.62 -4.16 -4.01
CA GLY A 111 5.77 -4.44 -5.44
C GLY A 111 7.21 -4.35 -5.91
N GLY A 112 7.36 -4.29 -7.22
CA GLY A 112 8.66 -4.24 -7.87
C GLY A 112 9.18 -2.82 -8.03
N ASN A 113 10.05 -2.63 -9.02
CA ASN A 113 10.73 -1.34 -9.22
C ASN A 113 9.77 -0.18 -9.48
N ASP A 114 8.72 -0.41 -10.26
CA ASP A 114 7.75 0.65 -10.54
C ASP A 114 7.00 1.06 -9.28
N SER A 115 6.72 0.09 -8.40
CA SER A 115 6.07 0.37 -7.13
C SER A 115 6.97 1.18 -6.20
N MET A 116 8.26 0.87 -6.21
CA MET A 116 9.22 1.62 -5.41
C MET A 116 9.36 3.04 -5.93
N ASP A 117 9.32 3.23 -7.25
CA ASP A 117 9.31 4.56 -7.85
C ASP A 117 8.07 5.35 -7.43
N THR A 118 6.91 4.70 -7.45
CA THR A 118 5.66 5.32 -7.01
C THR A 118 5.75 5.81 -5.57
N ILE A 119 6.25 4.96 -4.67
CA ILE A 119 6.33 5.32 -3.27
C ILE A 119 7.36 6.43 -3.03
N ALA A 120 8.44 6.44 -3.80
CA ALA A 120 9.44 7.51 -3.72
C ALA A 120 8.83 8.85 -4.13
N LYS A 121 8.01 8.86 -5.18
CA LYS A 121 7.32 10.08 -5.61
C LYS A 121 6.33 10.57 -4.55
N LEU A 122 5.59 9.66 -3.93
CA LEU A 122 4.67 10.02 -2.86
C LEU A 122 5.41 10.59 -1.66
N SER A 123 6.51 9.98 -1.28
CA SER A 123 7.33 10.46 -0.17
C SER A 123 7.86 11.86 -0.43
N ARG A 124 8.37 12.09 -1.66
CA ARG A 124 8.90 13.39 -2.03
C ARG A 124 7.82 14.47 -1.99
N TYR A 125 6.65 14.18 -2.55
CA TYR A 125 5.55 15.12 -2.52
C TYR A 125 5.11 15.41 -1.09
N GLY A 126 5.02 14.38 -0.26
CA GLY A 126 4.65 14.55 1.14
C GLY A 126 5.61 15.47 1.89
N GLN A 127 6.90 15.35 1.62
CA GLN A 127 7.90 16.25 2.22
C GLN A 127 7.73 17.67 1.73
N GLN A 128 7.43 17.86 0.45
CA GLN A 128 7.25 19.19 -0.13
C GLN A 128 6.07 19.93 0.49
N VAL A 129 5.01 19.22 0.84
CA VAL A 129 3.80 19.85 1.41
C VAL A 129 3.75 19.76 2.93
N GLY A 130 4.78 19.21 3.55
CA GLY A 130 4.81 19.10 5.01
C GLY A 130 3.86 18.08 5.60
N SER A 131 3.55 17.03 4.85
CA SER A 131 2.66 15.97 5.34
C SER A 131 3.38 15.09 6.36
N ASN A 132 2.63 14.62 7.36
CA ASN A 132 3.14 13.67 8.34
C ASN A 132 2.94 12.22 7.93
N VAL A 133 2.35 11.97 6.77
CA VAL A 133 2.11 10.62 6.27
C VAL A 133 3.44 9.99 5.85
N ARG A 134 3.74 8.81 6.38
CA ARG A 134 4.94 8.08 6.02
C ARG A 134 4.64 7.15 4.85
N CYS A 135 5.51 7.19 3.86
CA CYS A 135 5.35 6.36 2.65
C CYS A 135 6.48 5.33 2.64
N ILE A 136 6.14 4.06 2.74
CA ILE A 136 7.10 2.98 2.90
C ILE A 136 6.94 1.98 1.78
N GLY A 137 8.01 1.71 1.07
CA GLY A 137 8.02 0.69 0.03
C GLY A 137 8.44 -0.66 0.59
N VAL A 138 7.72 -1.70 0.22
CA VAL A 138 8.08 -3.08 0.56
C VAL A 138 8.42 -3.79 -0.75
N PRO A 139 9.70 -3.96 -1.05
CA PRO A 139 10.07 -4.53 -2.35
C PRO A 139 9.69 -6.01 -2.45
N LYS A 140 9.15 -6.36 -3.60
CA LYS A 140 8.92 -7.73 -3.97
C LYS A 140 10.08 -8.15 -4.85
N THR A 141 10.82 -9.14 -4.42
CA THR A 141 11.91 -9.60 -5.23
C THR A 141 11.80 -11.09 -5.42
N ILE A 142 12.03 -11.53 -6.64
CA ILE A 142 12.02 -12.89 -6.91
C ILE A 142 13.40 -13.36 -7.05
N ASP A 143 14.23 -12.45 -7.35
CA ASP A 143 15.51 -12.78 -7.63
C ASP A 143 16.38 -12.98 -6.52
N ASN A 144 16.23 -12.49 -5.70
CA ASN A 144 17.07 -12.41 -4.80
C ASN A 144 17.13 -13.15 -3.84
N ASP A 145 16.67 -13.55 -3.82
CA ASP A 145 16.58 -14.15 -2.96
C ASP A 145 17.52 -14.91 -2.67
N LEU A 146 18.02 -14.91 -2.92
CA LEU A 146 18.77 -15.52 -2.61
C LEU A 146 19.72 -15.48 -2.11
N CYS A 147 19.98 -15.30 -1.85
CA CYS A 147 20.88 -15.39 -1.44
C CYS A 147 21.15 -16.00 -0.72
#